data_96c64734898161041d97875a87765e7d
#
_entry.id   96c64734898161041d97875a87765e7d
#
_cell.length_a   1.000
_cell.length_b   1.000
_cell.length_c   1.000
_cell.angle_alpha   90.00
_cell.angle_beta   90.00
_cell.angle_gamma   90.00
#
_symmetry.space_group_name_H-M   'P 1'
#
loop_
_entity.id
_entity.type
_entity.pdbx_description
1 polymer ?
#
loop_
_entity_poly.entity_id
_entity_poly.type
_entity_poly.pdbx_seq_one_letter_code
_entity_poly.pdbx_strand_id
1 'polypeptide(L)'
;MKKRNGWKEKAGKIAQILPFYLLAALMVIMCVFYFHMRKRESQVLQKVQDAEEYSSYYMMITNDDSLPFWQNVYAGALEEAQKADAYIEMPGLNLETDYDKRDLMKIAIDSKVDGIIVEADESAMMTDLIREAEDNGIPVVTVLEDNTQAGRQSYVSISYYNLGREYGNQLCDIIREKQV
;
A
#
# COMPACT_ATOMS: atom_id res chain seq x y z
N MET A 1 -3.04 -61.66 34.56
CA MET A 1 -2.18 -61.39 33.37
C MET A 1 -2.94 -61.08 32.06
N LYS A 2 -4.20 -60.64 32.08
CA LYS A 2 -5.04 -60.48 30.86
C LYS A 2 -5.24 -59.02 30.36
N LYS A 3 -4.75 -58.02 31.10
CA LYS A 3 -4.93 -56.59 30.76
C LYS A 3 -3.82 -55.98 29.84
N ARG A 4 -2.69 -56.63 29.69
CA ARG A 4 -1.50 -56.10 28.98
C ARG A 4 -1.52 -56.32 27.45
N ASN A 5 -2.37 -57.23 26.95
CA ASN A 5 -2.41 -57.54 25.52
C ASN A 5 -3.36 -56.59 24.75
N GLY A 6 -4.39 -56.00 25.37
CA GLY A 6 -5.33 -55.11 24.71
C GLY A 6 -4.72 -53.74 24.30
N TRP A 7 -3.67 -53.32 25.02
CA TRP A 7 -2.97 -52.07 24.71
C TRP A 7 -2.07 -52.21 23.48
N LYS A 8 -1.41 -53.34 23.29
CA LYS A 8 -0.57 -53.62 22.12
C LYS A 8 -1.38 -53.75 20.84
N GLU A 9 -2.56 -54.34 20.90
CA GLU A 9 -3.47 -54.50 19.78
C GLU A 9 -4.08 -53.14 19.33
N LYS A 10 -4.46 -52.28 20.30
CA LYS A 10 -4.92 -50.94 20.02
C LYS A 10 -3.79 -50.05 19.47
N ALA A 11 -2.59 -50.16 20.00
CA ALA A 11 -1.41 -49.44 19.50
C ALA A 11 -1.05 -49.83 18.02
N GLY A 12 -1.19 -51.12 17.70
CA GLY A 12 -0.98 -51.60 16.34
C GLY A 12 -2.00 -51.04 15.32
N LYS A 13 -3.29 -50.97 15.73
CA LYS A 13 -4.33 -50.35 14.87
C LYS A 13 -4.15 -48.86 14.71
N ILE A 14 -3.75 -48.16 15.78
CA ILE A 14 -3.44 -46.72 15.73
C ILE A 14 -2.23 -46.45 14.83
N ALA A 15 -1.18 -47.26 14.92
CA ALA A 15 0.00 -47.12 14.08
C ALA A 15 -0.28 -47.36 12.60
N GLN A 16 -1.26 -48.17 12.25
CA GLN A 16 -1.69 -48.39 10.85
C GLN A 16 -2.55 -47.22 10.30
N ILE A 17 -3.31 -46.54 11.14
CA ILE A 17 -4.24 -45.46 10.78
C ILE A 17 -3.53 -44.10 10.82
N LEU A 18 -2.50 -43.93 11.64
CA LEU A 18 -1.72 -42.69 11.78
C LEU A 18 -1.19 -42.12 10.47
N PRO A 19 -0.58 -42.89 9.55
CA PRO A 19 -0.07 -42.38 8.28
C PRO A 19 -1.20 -41.83 7.39
N PHE A 20 -2.41 -42.41 7.44
CA PHE A 20 -3.56 -41.91 6.66
C PHE A 20 -4.03 -40.56 7.18
N TYR A 21 -4.07 -40.37 8.51
CA TYR A 21 -4.41 -39.05 9.07
C TYR A 21 -3.35 -38.00 8.77
N LEU A 22 -2.07 -38.37 8.76
CA LEU A 22 -0.96 -37.50 8.44
C LEU A 22 -1.01 -37.06 6.98
N LEU A 23 -1.34 -37.98 6.08
CA LEU A 23 -1.51 -37.72 4.66
C LEU A 23 -2.73 -36.84 4.38
N ALA A 24 -3.84 -37.07 5.07
CA ALA A 24 -5.04 -36.24 4.99
C ALA A 24 -4.79 -34.80 5.51
N ALA A 25 -4.07 -34.67 6.62
CA ALA A 25 -3.69 -33.37 7.16
C ALA A 25 -2.78 -32.59 6.19
N LEU A 26 -1.82 -33.28 5.57
CA LEU A 26 -0.90 -32.70 4.59
C LEU A 26 -1.68 -32.22 3.33
N MET A 27 -2.68 -32.99 2.91
CA MET A 27 -3.54 -32.63 1.79
C MET A 27 -4.40 -31.41 2.10
N VAL A 28 -4.92 -31.28 3.32
CA VAL A 28 -5.68 -30.11 3.76
C VAL A 28 -4.77 -28.87 3.81
N ILE A 29 -3.55 -28.99 4.33
CA ILE A 29 -2.57 -27.89 4.36
C ILE A 29 -2.24 -27.42 2.93
N MET A 30 -1.98 -28.37 2.02
CA MET A 30 -1.74 -28.07 0.60
C MET A 30 -2.94 -27.38 -0.06
N CYS A 31 -4.17 -27.82 0.23
CA CYS A 31 -5.37 -27.16 -0.27
C CYS A 31 -5.51 -25.73 0.26
N VAL A 32 -5.32 -25.52 1.57
CA VAL A 32 -5.37 -24.17 2.18
C VAL A 32 -4.31 -23.27 1.56
N PHE A 33 -3.08 -23.77 1.41
CA PHE A 33 -1.99 -23.06 0.76
C PHE A 33 -2.30 -22.72 -0.70
N TYR A 34 -2.83 -23.67 -1.45
CA TYR A 34 -3.26 -23.47 -2.85
C TYR A 34 -4.36 -22.41 -2.96
N PHE A 35 -5.40 -22.47 -2.09
CA PHE A 35 -6.45 -21.47 -2.06
C PHE A 35 -5.94 -20.09 -1.67
N HIS A 36 -4.97 -20.03 -0.75
CA HIS A 36 -4.35 -18.77 -0.35
C HIS A 36 -3.53 -18.14 -1.48
N MET A 37 -2.73 -18.94 -2.18
CA MET A 37 -1.98 -18.52 -3.37
C MET A 37 -2.92 -18.04 -4.49
N ARG A 38 -3.96 -18.81 -4.79
CA ARG A 38 -4.92 -18.47 -5.85
C ARG A 38 -5.72 -17.19 -5.55
N LYS A 39 -6.01 -16.92 -4.28
CA LYS A 39 -6.67 -15.67 -3.88
C LYS A 39 -5.77 -14.45 -4.11
N ARG A 40 -4.46 -14.59 -3.97
CA ARG A 40 -3.48 -13.55 -4.29
C ARG A 40 -3.37 -13.30 -5.79
N GLU A 41 -3.27 -14.37 -6.58
CA GLU A 41 -3.24 -14.27 -8.05
C GLU A 41 -4.47 -13.57 -8.62
N SER A 42 -5.66 -13.90 -8.12
CA SER A 42 -6.90 -13.26 -8.58
C SER A 42 -6.98 -11.77 -8.23
N GLN A 43 -6.40 -11.34 -7.11
CA GLN A 43 -6.33 -9.92 -6.74
C GLN A 43 -5.36 -9.13 -7.63
N VAL A 44 -4.24 -9.73 -8.01
CA VAL A 44 -3.27 -9.11 -8.93
C VAL A 44 -3.87 -9.02 -10.34
N LEU A 45 -4.49 -10.10 -10.83
CA LEU A 45 -5.14 -10.12 -12.14
C LEU A 45 -6.31 -9.13 -12.23
N GLN A 46 -7.09 -8.98 -11.15
CA GLN A 46 -8.19 -8.02 -11.09
C GLN A 46 -7.66 -6.58 -11.14
N LYS A 47 -6.57 -6.27 -10.44
CA LYS A 47 -5.92 -4.96 -10.49
C LYS A 47 -5.36 -4.60 -11.87
N VAL A 48 -4.74 -5.57 -12.55
CA VAL A 48 -4.25 -5.36 -13.92
C VAL A 48 -5.42 -5.15 -14.88
N GLN A 49 -6.53 -5.84 -14.68
CA GLN A 49 -7.73 -5.69 -15.48
C GLN A 49 -8.44 -4.36 -15.21
N ASP A 50 -8.47 -3.92 -13.94
CA ASP A 50 -9.01 -2.62 -13.53
C ASP A 50 -8.15 -1.48 -14.12
N ALA A 51 -6.82 -1.63 -14.19
CA ALA A 51 -5.92 -0.63 -14.79
C ALA A 51 -6.06 -0.56 -16.33
N GLU A 52 -6.39 -1.66 -17.01
CA GLU A 52 -6.65 -1.65 -18.46
C GLU A 52 -8.00 -0.99 -18.83
N GLU A 53 -8.93 -0.83 -17.88
CA GLU A 53 -10.23 -0.22 -18.11
C GLU A 53 -10.17 1.32 -18.08
N TYR A 54 -9.12 1.93 -17.47
CA TYR A 54 -8.98 3.39 -17.34
C TYR A 54 -8.11 4.00 -18.42
N SER A 55 -8.45 5.24 -18.81
CA SER A 55 -7.72 5.98 -19.85
C SER A 55 -6.37 6.51 -19.38
N SER A 56 -6.14 6.64 -18.07
CA SER A 56 -4.92 7.17 -17.48
C SER A 56 -4.53 6.42 -16.21
N TYR A 57 -3.21 6.28 -15.99
CA TYR A 57 -2.65 5.59 -14.84
C TYR A 57 -1.68 6.49 -14.08
N TYR A 58 -1.96 6.73 -12.81
CA TYR A 58 -1.15 7.55 -11.91
C TYR A 58 -0.56 6.73 -10.77
N MET A 59 0.58 7.16 -10.26
CA MET A 59 1.21 6.54 -9.09
C MET A 59 1.40 7.56 -7.97
N MET A 60 0.95 7.20 -6.76
CA MET A 60 1.14 7.99 -5.55
C MET A 60 2.22 7.36 -4.66
N ILE A 61 3.26 8.13 -4.36
CA ILE A 61 4.47 7.67 -3.65
C ILE A 61 4.64 8.49 -2.38
N THR A 62 4.67 7.81 -1.23
CA THR A 62 4.79 8.41 0.10
C THR A 62 5.95 7.78 0.88
N ASN A 63 6.33 8.39 1.99
CA ASN A 63 7.36 7.83 2.88
C ASN A 63 6.83 6.64 3.69
N ASP A 64 5.56 6.68 4.09
CA ASP A 64 4.92 5.63 4.89
C ASP A 64 3.43 5.56 4.54
N ASP A 65 3.11 4.72 3.59
CA ASP A 65 1.76 4.45 3.10
C ASP A 65 0.84 3.76 4.12
N SER A 66 1.42 3.18 5.17
CA SER A 66 0.67 2.54 6.26
C SER A 66 -0.02 3.55 7.17
N LEU A 67 0.41 4.82 7.16
CA LEU A 67 -0.16 5.86 8.01
C LEU A 67 -1.61 6.17 7.61
N PRO A 68 -2.54 6.26 8.58
CA PRO A 68 -3.94 6.62 8.32
C PRO A 68 -4.11 7.94 7.57
N PHE A 69 -3.17 8.88 7.74
CA PHE A 69 -3.13 10.13 6.99
C PHE A 69 -3.04 9.86 5.49
N TRP A 70 -2.05 9.09 5.05
CA TRP A 70 -1.84 8.78 3.64
C TRP A 70 -2.95 7.92 3.05
N GLN A 71 -3.49 7.00 3.84
CA GLN A 71 -4.65 6.20 3.41
C GLN A 71 -5.88 7.07 3.13
N ASN A 72 -6.12 8.11 3.95
CA ASN A 72 -7.21 9.06 3.72
C ASN A 72 -6.94 9.96 2.50
N VAL A 73 -5.70 10.43 2.31
CA VAL A 73 -5.32 11.21 1.13
C VAL A 73 -5.50 10.36 -0.14
N TYR A 74 -5.04 9.12 -0.10
CA TYR A 74 -5.19 8.17 -1.22
C TYR A 74 -6.67 7.88 -1.53
N ALA A 75 -7.49 7.67 -0.49
CA ALA A 75 -8.93 7.44 -0.70
C ALA A 75 -9.61 8.62 -1.42
N GLY A 76 -9.25 9.87 -1.06
CA GLY A 76 -9.74 11.05 -1.76
C GLY A 76 -9.22 11.16 -3.19
N ALA A 77 -7.94 10.86 -3.41
CA ALA A 77 -7.34 10.86 -4.75
C ALA A 77 -7.98 9.80 -5.65
N LEU A 78 -8.26 8.59 -5.11
CA LEU A 78 -8.92 7.51 -5.83
C LEU A 78 -10.35 7.88 -6.24
N GLU A 79 -11.12 8.53 -5.36
CA GLU A 79 -12.48 8.99 -5.67
C GLU A 79 -12.49 9.99 -6.83
N GLU A 80 -11.54 10.94 -6.85
CA GLU A 80 -11.44 11.92 -7.94
C GLU A 80 -10.89 11.30 -9.23
N ALA A 81 -9.94 10.38 -9.13
CA ALA A 81 -9.40 9.68 -10.29
C ALA A 81 -10.48 8.90 -11.03
N GLN A 82 -11.34 8.17 -10.30
CA GLN A 82 -12.46 7.41 -10.89
C GLN A 82 -13.44 8.31 -11.65
N LYS A 83 -13.69 9.54 -11.16
CA LYS A 83 -14.54 10.51 -11.86
C LYS A 83 -13.90 11.02 -13.15
N ALA A 84 -12.57 10.99 -13.25
CA ALA A 84 -11.79 11.43 -14.38
C ALA A 84 -11.39 10.28 -15.33
N ASP A 85 -11.98 9.10 -15.20
CA ASP A 85 -11.60 7.90 -15.96
C ASP A 85 -10.11 7.57 -15.82
N ALA A 86 -9.60 7.67 -14.59
CA ALA A 86 -8.21 7.42 -14.27
C ALA A 86 -8.07 6.42 -13.11
N TYR A 87 -7.01 5.64 -13.15
CA TYR A 87 -6.59 4.78 -12.06
C TYR A 87 -5.40 5.38 -11.32
N ILE A 88 -5.45 5.35 -10.00
CA ILE A 88 -4.32 5.75 -9.16
C ILE A 88 -3.92 4.59 -8.25
N GLU A 89 -2.64 4.31 -8.19
CA GLU A 89 -2.09 3.28 -7.31
C GLU A 89 -1.15 3.88 -6.28
N MET A 90 -1.21 3.35 -5.04
CA MET A 90 -0.21 3.59 -3.99
C MET A 90 0.52 2.26 -3.76
N PRO A 91 1.65 2.02 -4.42
CA PRO A 91 2.25 0.69 -4.59
C PRO A 91 2.73 0.07 -3.28
N GLY A 92 3.20 0.87 -2.32
CA GLY A 92 3.73 0.38 -1.04
C GLY A 92 2.73 -0.47 -0.26
N LEU A 93 1.42 -0.18 -0.35
CA LEU A 93 0.37 -0.98 0.30
C LEU A 93 0.27 -2.43 -0.20
N ASN A 94 0.85 -2.75 -1.34
CA ASN A 94 0.62 -4.01 -2.05
C ASN A 94 1.89 -4.82 -2.31
N LEU A 95 3.05 -4.26 -2.03
CA LEU A 95 4.33 -4.90 -2.29
C LEU A 95 4.81 -5.67 -1.04
N GLU A 96 5.27 -6.89 -1.23
CA GLU A 96 5.84 -7.73 -0.14
C GLU A 96 7.28 -7.31 0.21
N THR A 97 7.90 -6.48 -0.62
CA THR A 97 9.28 -6.00 -0.48
C THR A 97 9.23 -4.53 -0.11
N ASP A 98 10.00 -4.14 0.88
CA ASP A 98 10.23 -2.75 1.27
C ASP A 98 11.02 -2.05 0.16
N TYR A 99 10.30 -1.42 -0.77
CA TYR A 99 10.87 -0.52 -1.75
C TYR A 99 11.01 0.87 -1.13
N ASP A 100 12.17 1.47 -1.28
CA ASP A 100 12.34 2.85 -0.89
C ASP A 100 11.71 3.82 -1.93
N LYS A 101 11.58 5.08 -1.55
CA LYS A 101 10.99 6.11 -2.41
C LYS A 101 11.70 6.24 -3.77
N ARG A 102 13.02 6.01 -3.80
CA ARG A 102 13.82 6.02 -5.03
C ARG A 102 13.38 4.90 -5.97
N ASP A 103 13.23 3.70 -5.42
CA ASP A 103 12.85 2.53 -6.20
C ASP A 103 11.44 2.69 -6.77
N LEU A 104 10.50 3.20 -5.95
CA LEU A 104 9.13 3.48 -6.38
C LEU A 104 9.08 4.57 -7.48
N MET A 105 9.86 5.64 -7.35
CA MET A 105 9.97 6.67 -8.40
C MET A 105 10.52 6.08 -9.70
N LYS A 106 11.54 5.23 -9.65
CA LYS A 106 12.08 4.55 -10.84
C LYS A 106 11.07 3.60 -11.46
N ILE A 107 10.36 2.82 -10.64
CA ILE A 107 9.28 1.95 -11.12
C ILE A 107 8.21 2.76 -11.86
N ALA A 108 7.81 3.91 -11.31
CA ALA A 108 6.83 4.79 -11.96
C ALA A 108 7.34 5.31 -13.32
N ILE A 109 8.59 5.77 -13.38
CA ILE A 109 9.22 6.26 -14.61
C ILE A 109 9.35 5.15 -15.65
N ASP A 110 9.86 3.99 -15.26
CA ASP A 110 10.06 2.84 -16.15
C ASP A 110 8.72 2.28 -16.66
N SER A 111 7.69 2.32 -15.83
CA SER A 111 6.33 1.90 -16.18
C SER A 111 5.59 2.93 -17.06
N LYS A 112 6.17 4.12 -17.24
CA LYS A 112 5.60 5.21 -18.04
C LYS A 112 4.19 5.58 -17.63
N VAL A 113 4.00 5.78 -16.33
CA VAL A 113 2.72 6.26 -15.79
C VAL A 113 2.38 7.63 -16.36
N ASP A 114 1.09 7.99 -16.43
CA ASP A 114 0.64 9.26 -16.94
C ASP A 114 0.88 10.44 -15.98
N GLY A 115 1.26 10.16 -14.74
CA GLY A 115 1.69 11.17 -13.78
C GLY A 115 2.01 10.58 -12.41
N ILE A 116 2.80 11.33 -11.64
CA ILE A 116 3.28 10.93 -10.31
C ILE A 116 2.83 11.97 -9.29
N ILE A 117 2.26 11.49 -8.18
CA ILE A 117 2.03 12.26 -6.96
C ILE A 117 3.05 11.78 -5.94
N VAL A 118 3.93 12.64 -5.46
CA VAL A 118 5.01 12.25 -4.55
C VAL A 118 5.11 13.13 -3.32
N GLU A 119 5.25 12.49 -2.15
CA GLU A 119 5.76 13.16 -0.94
C GLU A 119 7.26 13.43 -1.15
N ALA A 120 7.59 14.60 -1.68
CA ALA A 120 8.96 14.96 -2.02
C ALA A 120 9.79 15.32 -0.78
N ASP A 121 11.07 15.54 -0.98
CA ASP A 121 12.00 16.18 -0.06
C ASP A 121 13.01 17.01 -0.86
N GLU A 122 13.79 17.85 -0.19
CA GLU A 122 14.79 18.71 -0.86
C GLU A 122 16.12 18.01 -1.16
N SER A 123 16.18 16.68 -1.13
CA SER A 123 17.39 15.95 -1.46
C SER A 123 17.76 16.07 -2.95
N ALA A 124 19.06 16.03 -3.24
CA ALA A 124 19.55 15.99 -4.63
C ALA A 124 19.00 14.76 -5.38
N MET A 125 18.86 13.62 -4.69
CA MET A 125 18.28 12.41 -5.26
C MET A 125 16.85 12.64 -5.75
N MET A 126 16.00 13.24 -4.92
CA MET A 126 14.61 13.51 -5.28
C MET A 126 14.53 14.54 -6.41
N THR A 127 15.41 15.55 -6.38
CA THR A 127 15.51 16.53 -7.48
C THR A 127 15.83 15.86 -8.81
N ASP A 128 16.78 14.93 -8.81
CA ASP A 128 17.18 14.21 -10.05
C ASP A 128 16.06 13.30 -10.54
N LEU A 129 15.36 12.59 -9.64
CA LEU A 129 14.25 11.71 -10.01
C LEU A 129 13.04 12.48 -10.56
N ILE A 130 12.71 13.62 -9.97
CA ILE A 130 11.62 14.47 -10.51
C ILE A 130 11.99 14.98 -11.90
N ARG A 131 13.23 15.43 -12.12
CA ARG A 131 13.69 15.85 -13.46
C ARG A 131 13.67 14.69 -14.45
N GLU A 132 14.11 13.51 -14.05
CA GLU A 132 14.07 12.31 -14.89
C GLU A 132 12.64 11.96 -15.31
N ALA A 133 11.67 12.06 -14.39
CA ALA A 133 10.25 11.88 -14.72
C ALA A 133 9.76 12.90 -15.74
N GLU A 134 10.06 14.19 -15.52
CA GLU A 134 9.66 15.26 -16.43
C GLU A 134 10.33 15.17 -17.82
N ASP A 135 11.61 14.80 -17.86
CA ASP A 135 12.34 14.55 -19.12
C ASP A 135 11.74 13.38 -19.92
N ASN A 136 11.09 12.43 -19.23
CA ASN A 136 10.31 11.35 -19.83
C ASN A 136 8.85 11.76 -20.16
N GLY A 137 8.47 13.01 -19.91
CA GLY A 137 7.13 13.54 -20.19
C GLY A 137 6.09 13.17 -19.11
N ILE A 138 6.52 12.71 -17.93
CA ILE A 138 5.65 12.34 -16.83
C ILE A 138 5.52 13.53 -15.87
N PRO A 139 4.35 14.19 -15.79
CA PRO A 139 4.14 15.29 -14.87
C PRO A 139 4.22 14.84 -13.40
N VAL A 140 4.86 15.64 -12.57
CA VAL A 140 5.03 15.37 -11.13
C VAL A 140 4.32 16.43 -10.30
N VAL A 141 3.49 15.98 -9.37
CA VAL A 141 2.86 16.80 -8.32
C VAL A 141 3.46 16.44 -6.98
N THR A 142 4.04 17.41 -6.29
CA THR A 142 4.55 17.21 -4.93
C THR A 142 3.46 17.49 -3.90
N VAL A 143 3.42 16.67 -2.85
CA VAL A 143 2.40 16.76 -1.81
C VAL A 143 3.03 16.80 -0.42
N LEU A 144 2.46 17.58 0.48
CA LEU A 144 2.85 17.80 1.88
C LEU A 144 4.24 18.44 2.01
N GLU A 145 5.27 17.77 1.52
CA GLU A 145 6.65 18.26 1.38
C GLU A 145 6.96 18.56 -0.09
N ASP A 146 7.85 19.49 -0.34
CA ASP A 146 8.14 20.01 -1.67
C ASP A 146 9.62 19.79 -2.06
N ASN A 147 9.90 19.88 -3.36
CA ASN A 147 11.25 20.05 -3.88
C ASN A 147 11.27 21.28 -4.81
N THR A 148 11.75 22.39 -4.27
CA THR A 148 11.78 23.67 -4.99
C THR A 148 12.85 23.75 -6.08
N GLN A 149 13.78 22.81 -6.12
CA GLN A 149 14.88 22.76 -7.09
C GLN A 149 14.54 21.93 -8.34
N ALA A 150 13.47 21.13 -8.26
CA ALA A 150 12.97 20.37 -9.40
C ALA A 150 11.87 21.14 -10.13
N GLY A 151 11.63 20.78 -11.38
CA GLY A 151 10.62 21.40 -12.25
C GLY A 151 9.21 20.83 -12.09
N ARG A 152 8.78 20.48 -10.86
CA ARG A 152 7.46 19.88 -10.64
C ARG A 152 6.33 20.73 -11.20
N GLN A 153 5.26 20.06 -11.66
CA GLN A 153 4.09 20.69 -12.24
C GLN A 153 3.29 21.51 -11.23
N SER A 154 3.14 20.98 -10.00
CA SER A 154 2.38 21.63 -8.93
C SER A 154 2.83 21.13 -7.56
N TYR A 155 2.53 21.92 -6.54
CA TYR A 155 2.70 21.59 -5.14
C TYR A 155 1.38 21.73 -4.40
N VAL A 156 0.97 20.71 -3.68
CA VAL A 156 -0.26 20.69 -2.89
C VAL A 156 0.08 20.42 -1.42
N SER A 157 -0.29 21.34 -0.55
CA SER A 157 -0.06 21.21 0.89
C SER A 157 -1.11 21.93 1.72
N ILE A 158 -1.08 21.67 3.02
CA ILE A 158 -1.88 22.40 4.01
C ILE A 158 -1.11 23.65 4.48
N SER A 159 -1.83 24.71 4.76
CA SER A 159 -1.22 25.88 5.41
C SER A 159 -0.97 25.61 6.87
N TYR A 160 0.26 25.28 7.25
CA TYR A 160 0.67 25.06 8.65
C TYR A 160 0.39 26.29 9.54
N TYR A 161 0.49 27.50 8.99
CA TYR A 161 0.11 28.72 9.71
C TYR A 161 -1.39 28.73 10.08
N ASN A 162 -2.26 28.43 9.12
CA ASN A 162 -3.70 28.38 9.36
C ASN A 162 -4.08 27.24 10.32
N LEU A 163 -3.43 26.09 10.18
CA LEU A 163 -3.61 24.96 11.08
C LEU A 163 -3.22 25.33 12.52
N GLY A 164 -2.05 25.94 12.71
CA GLY A 164 -1.60 26.41 14.03
C GLY A 164 -2.52 27.47 14.64
N ARG A 165 -3.04 28.38 13.80
CA ARG A 165 -4.03 29.38 14.23
C ARG A 165 -5.33 28.71 14.70
N GLU A 166 -5.81 27.71 13.98
CA GLU A 166 -7.00 26.95 14.34
C GLU A 166 -6.83 26.20 15.66
N TYR A 167 -5.69 25.54 15.86
CA TYR A 167 -5.37 24.92 17.17
C TYR A 167 -5.38 25.93 18.31
N GLY A 168 -4.83 27.12 18.09
CA GLY A 168 -4.87 28.23 19.07
C GLY A 168 -6.29 28.67 19.39
N ASN A 169 -7.14 28.84 18.38
CA ASN A 169 -8.55 29.22 18.57
C ASN A 169 -9.30 28.16 19.38
N GLN A 170 -9.20 26.90 19.00
CA GLN A 170 -9.82 25.77 19.69
C GLN A 170 -9.40 25.71 21.18
N LEU A 171 -8.12 25.92 21.47
CA LEU A 171 -7.62 25.95 22.85
C LEU A 171 -8.20 27.11 23.64
N CYS A 172 -8.27 28.31 23.05
CA CYS A 172 -8.87 29.49 23.68
C CYS A 172 -10.35 29.26 24.00
N ASP A 173 -11.10 28.65 23.13
CA ASP A 173 -12.52 28.35 23.33
C ASP A 173 -12.73 27.36 24.47
N ILE A 174 -11.94 26.28 24.53
CA ILE A 174 -11.96 25.32 25.64
C ILE A 174 -11.64 25.99 26.99
N ILE A 175 -10.66 26.91 27.01
CA ILE A 175 -10.30 27.63 28.23
C ILE A 175 -11.43 28.55 28.69
N ARG A 176 -12.09 29.25 27.76
CA ARG A 176 -13.24 30.11 28.05
C ARG A 176 -14.41 29.32 28.61
N GLU A 177 -14.74 28.19 28.03
CA GLU A 177 -15.82 27.29 28.50
C GLU A 177 -15.57 26.78 29.93
N LYS A 178 -14.29 26.54 30.30
CA LYS A 178 -13.93 26.07 31.66
C LYS A 178 -13.87 27.16 32.73
N GLN A 179 -13.92 28.44 32.35
CA GLN A 179 -13.89 29.58 33.26
C GLN A 179 -15.28 30.10 33.62
N VAL A 180 -16.34 29.49 33.06
CA VAL A 180 -17.75 29.73 33.42
C VAL A 180 -18.21 28.69 34.42
#